data_25aec935ae07954a7f06dc23d64e2d2c
#
_entry.id   25aec935ae07954a7f06dc23d64e2d2c
#
_cell.length_a   1.000
_cell.length_b   1.000
_cell.length_c   1.000
_cell.angle_alpha   90.00
_cell.angle_beta   90.00
_cell.angle_gamma   90.00
#
_symmetry.space_group_name_H-M   'P 1'
#
loop_
_entity.id
_entity.type
_entity.pdbx_description
1 polymer ?
#
loop_
_entity_poly.entity_id
_entity_poly.type
_entity_poly.pdbx_seq_one_letter_code
_entity_poly.pdbx_strand_id
1 'polypeptide(L)'
;MKFRTARHTKDLNRIIDFYGRVLGLKVLGEFKDHENYDGVFLGIPGTDWHLEFTTSGITPAHYPDNDDLLVFYAESVEEFIRIKERFTANRVRPVTPKNPYWKNNGITFVDPDGFRIVISVLRIVPKNLLNKKP
;
A
#
# COMPACT_ATOMS: atom_id res chain seq x y z
N MET A 1 0.31 -0.86 21.03
CA MET A 1 -0.74 -1.49 20.19
C MET A 1 -0.13 -1.83 18.83
N LYS A 2 -0.41 -3.03 18.33
CA LYS A 2 0.00 -3.44 16.98
C LYS A 2 -1.23 -3.45 16.08
N PHE A 3 -1.04 -3.24 14.79
CA PHE A 3 -2.14 -3.16 13.85
C PHE A 3 -1.86 -3.99 12.60
N ARG A 4 -2.89 -4.70 12.15
CA ARG A 4 -2.86 -5.47 10.92
C ARG A 4 -4.16 -5.24 10.16
N THR A 5 -4.07 -5.01 8.87
CA THR A 5 -5.23 -5.07 8.00
C THR A 5 -5.14 -6.34 7.16
N ALA A 6 -6.28 -6.98 6.96
CA ALA A 6 -6.36 -8.21 6.16
C ALA A 6 -7.32 -7.98 4.99
N ARG A 7 -6.90 -8.39 3.79
CA ARG A 7 -7.74 -8.29 2.61
C ARG A 7 -7.67 -9.57 1.80
N HIS A 8 -8.83 -10.02 1.37
CA HIS A 8 -8.96 -11.18 0.48
C HIS A 8 -8.61 -10.76 -0.94
N THR A 9 -7.83 -11.58 -1.63
CA THR A 9 -7.45 -11.33 -3.03
C THR A 9 -7.59 -12.61 -3.84
N LYS A 10 -7.68 -12.48 -5.13
CA LYS A 10 -7.72 -13.65 -6.00
C LYS A 10 -6.33 -14.14 -6.42
N ASP A 11 -5.30 -13.34 -6.24
CA ASP A 11 -3.94 -13.64 -6.73
C ASP A 11 -2.87 -13.05 -5.80
N LEU A 12 -2.34 -13.91 -4.91
CA LEU A 12 -1.29 -13.50 -3.98
C LEU A 12 0.00 -13.10 -4.69
N ASN A 13 0.33 -13.73 -5.81
CA ASN A 13 1.58 -13.41 -6.52
C ASN A 13 1.57 -11.97 -7.05
N ARG A 14 0.43 -11.51 -7.56
CA ARG A 14 0.31 -10.12 -8.02
C ARG A 14 0.41 -9.13 -6.86
N ILE A 15 -0.16 -9.49 -5.72
CA ILE A 15 -0.10 -8.65 -4.51
C ILE A 15 1.34 -8.58 -3.97
N ILE A 16 2.02 -9.71 -3.88
CA ILE A 16 3.41 -9.76 -3.43
C ILE A 16 4.30 -8.94 -4.37
N ASP A 17 4.07 -9.03 -5.67
CA ASP A 17 4.81 -8.25 -6.64
C ASP A 17 4.59 -6.75 -6.44
N PHE A 18 3.35 -6.32 -6.29
CA PHE A 18 3.01 -4.90 -6.15
C PHE A 18 3.51 -4.33 -4.82
N TYR A 19 3.09 -4.92 -3.71
CA TYR A 19 3.43 -4.39 -2.38
C TYR A 19 4.88 -4.69 -1.97
N GLY A 20 5.43 -5.81 -2.44
CA GLY A 20 6.81 -6.20 -2.14
C GLY A 20 7.80 -5.55 -3.09
N ARG A 21 7.85 -6.04 -4.32
CA ARG A 21 8.87 -5.61 -5.28
C ARG A 21 8.73 -4.14 -5.69
N VAL A 22 7.51 -3.67 -5.97
CA VAL A 22 7.31 -2.29 -6.47
C VAL A 22 7.28 -1.30 -5.31
N LEU A 23 6.42 -1.48 -4.32
CA LEU A 23 6.34 -0.56 -3.17
C LEU A 23 7.55 -0.68 -2.24
N GLY A 24 8.07 -1.89 -2.05
CA GLY A 24 9.27 -2.10 -1.24
C GLY A 24 9.03 -2.70 0.14
N LEU A 25 7.84 -3.21 0.42
CA LEU A 25 7.59 -3.94 1.65
C LEU A 25 8.30 -5.30 1.61
N LYS A 26 8.49 -5.89 2.77
CA LYS A 26 9.11 -7.21 2.90
C LYS A 26 8.06 -8.26 3.21
N VAL A 27 8.26 -9.47 2.71
CA VAL A 27 7.47 -10.62 3.13
C VAL A 27 7.90 -10.98 4.55
N LEU A 28 7.01 -10.80 5.51
CA LEU A 28 7.27 -11.07 6.92
C LEU A 28 6.89 -12.50 7.32
N GLY A 29 6.05 -13.14 6.53
CA GLY A 29 5.63 -14.51 6.76
C GLY A 29 4.61 -14.95 5.73
N GLU A 30 4.40 -16.26 5.67
CA GLU A 30 3.44 -16.87 4.75
C GLU A 30 2.80 -18.07 5.42
N PHE A 31 1.61 -18.42 4.96
CA PHE A 31 1.01 -19.71 5.33
C PHE A 31 0.26 -20.27 4.13
N LYS A 32 0.16 -21.60 4.09
CA LYS A 32 -0.53 -22.30 3.02
C LYS A 32 -1.49 -23.32 3.60
N ASP A 33 -2.63 -23.45 2.94
CA ASP A 33 -3.65 -24.43 3.26
C ASP A 33 -4.01 -24.49 4.75
N HIS A 34 -4.09 -23.33 5.37
CA HIS A 34 -4.59 -23.21 6.74
C HIS A 34 -6.10 -23.03 6.68
N GLU A 35 -6.83 -24.08 6.95
CA GLU A 35 -8.30 -24.10 6.81
C GLU A 35 -8.76 -23.62 5.44
N ASN A 36 -8.04 -24.06 4.37
CA ASN A 36 -8.30 -23.73 2.96
C ASN A 36 -7.94 -22.29 2.58
N TYR A 37 -7.14 -21.58 3.38
CA TYR A 37 -6.63 -20.27 3.05
C TYR A 37 -5.11 -20.31 2.89
N ASP A 38 -4.64 -19.62 1.86
CA ASP A 38 -3.23 -19.24 1.76
C ASP A 38 -3.12 -17.77 2.13
N GLY A 39 -1.97 -17.36 2.67
CA GLY A 39 -1.78 -15.98 3.04
C GLY A 39 -0.35 -15.53 3.03
N VAL A 40 -0.16 -14.20 3.01
CA VAL A 40 1.13 -13.54 3.07
C VAL A 40 1.03 -12.32 3.98
N PHE A 41 2.09 -12.08 4.75
CA PHE A 41 2.23 -10.89 5.57
C PHE A 41 3.31 -10.01 4.94
N LEU A 42 2.97 -8.76 4.68
CA LEU A 42 3.87 -7.79 4.05
C LEU A 42 3.99 -6.56 4.95
N GLY A 43 5.20 -6.07 5.13
CA GLY A 43 5.42 -4.90 5.97
C GLY A 43 6.90 -4.51 6.06
N ILE A 44 7.22 -3.77 7.11
CA ILE A 44 8.58 -3.35 7.42
C ILE A 44 9.00 -4.04 8.71
N PRO A 45 10.11 -4.81 8.72
CA PRO A 45 10.57 -5.46 9.95
C PRO A 45 10.76 -4.46 11.08
N GLY A 46 10.29 -4.83 12.29
CA GLY A 46 10.44 -4.00 13.48
C GLY A 46 9.38 -2.93 13.68
N THR A 47 8.39 -2.84 12.80
CA THR A 47 7.25 -1.92 12.97
C THR A 47 6.08 -2.61 13.65
N ASP A 48 5.12 -1.81 14.13
CA ASP A 48 3.93 -2.32 14.83
C ASP A 48 2.73 -2.48 13.91
N TRP A 49 2.95 -2.53 12.60
CA TRP A 49 1.88 -2.73 11.62
C TRP A 49 2.34 -3.65 10.50
N HIS A 50 1.41 -4.32 9.89
CA HIS A 50 1.64 -5.04 8.64
C HIS A 50 0.34 -5.26 7.90
N LEU A 51 0.47 -5.63 6.62
CA LEU A 51 -0.65 -6.00 5.77
C LEU A 51 -0.70 -7.52 5.67
N GLU A 52 -1.91 -8.07 5.70
CA GLU A 52 -2.14 -9.47 5.40
C GLU A 52 -3.01 -9.57 4.16
N PHE A 53 -2.66 -10.48 3.25
CA PHE A 53 -3.48 -10.78 2.10
C PHE A 53 -3.72 -12.28 2.08
N THR A 54 -4.97 -12.68 1.81
CA THR A 54 -5.36 -14.09 1.80
C THR A 54 -6.03 -14.45 0.49
N THR A 55 -5.90 -15.72 0.08
CA THR A 55 -6.70 -16.32 -0.97
C THR A 55 -7.45 -17.52 -0.42
N SER A 56 -8.56 -17.83 -1.06
CA SER A 56 -9.33 -19.05 -0.80
C SER A 56 -9.83 -19.57 -2.13
N GLY A 57 -10.70 -20.58 -2.13
CA GLY A 57 -11.34 -21.03 -3.37
C GLY A 57 -12.44 -20.10 -3.88
N ILE A 58 -12.68 -18.98 -3.20
CA ILE A 58 -13.78 -18.06 -3.53
C ILE A 58 -13.18 -16.75 -4.01
N THR A 59 -13.66 -16.24 -5.15
CA THR A 59 -13.24 -14.94 -5.68
C THR A 59 -13.81 -13.83 -4.81
N PRO A 60 -12.97 -12.86 -4.36
CA PRO A 60 -13.47 -11.73 -3.58
C PRO A 60 -14.47 -10.85 -4.36
N ALA A 61 -15.44 -10.32 -3.65
CA ALA A 61 -16.40 -9.35 -4.18
C ALA A 61 -16.03 -7.96 -3.66
N HIS A 62 -15.06 -7.31 -4.32
CA HIS A 62 -14.60 -5.99 -3.94
C HIS A 62 -15.22 -4.90 -4.83
N TYR A 63 -15.63 -3.81 -4.20
CA TYR A 63 -16.08 -2.60 -4.88
C TYR A 63 -15.29 -1.42 -4.30
N PRO A 64 -14.01 -1.28 -4.67
CA PRO A 64 -13.15 -0.25 -4.08
C PRO A 64 -13.66 1.16 -4.38
N ASP A 65 -13.81 1.96 -3.32
CA ASP A 65 -14.13 3.37 -3.45
C ASP A 65 -12.83 4.14 -3.63
N ASN A 66 -12.84 5.18 -4.47
CA ASN A 66 -11.62 5.95 -4.75
C ASN A 66 -11.13 6.79 -3.57
N ASP A 67 -11.91 6.92 -2.52
CA ASP A 67 -11.49 7.55 -1.27
C ASP A 67 -11.09 6.57 -0.18
N ASP A 68 -11.10 5.26 -0.46
CA ASP A 68 -10.57 4.24 0.44
C ASP A 68 -9.08 4.06 0.16
N LEU A 69 -8.26 4.50 1.09
CA LEU A 69 -6.82 4.64 0.85
C LEU A 69 -6.00 3.92 1.92
N LEU A 70 -4.92 3.29 1.48
CA LEU A 70 -3.80 2.95 2.35
C LEU A 70 -2.74 4.02 2.12
N VAL A 71 -2.33 4.69 3.20
CA VAL A 71 -1.38 5.80 3.10
C VAL A 71 -0.06 5.37 3.73
N PHE A 72 1.00 5.43 2.94
CA PHE A 72 2.35 5.10 3.38
C PHE A 72 3.17 6.37 3.44
N TYR A 73 3.75 6.66 4.60
CA TYR A 73 4.56 7.85 4.80
C TYR A 73 6.04 7.50 4.61
N ALA A 74 6.68 8.14 3.66
CA ALA A 74 8.12 8.00 3.47
C ALA A 74 8.86 8.60 4.67
N GLU A 75 9.97 7.98 5.07
CA GLU A 75 10.77 8.45 6.19
C GLU A 75 11.74 9.57 5.79
N SER A 76 12.01 9.70 4.48
CA SER A 76 12.94 10.71 3.96
C SER A 76 12.58 11.06 2.52
N VAL A 77 13.14 12.16 2.03
CA VAL A 77 13.03 12.55 0.62
C VAL A 77 13.64 11.47 -0.27
N GLU A 78 14.77 10.92 0.13
CA GLU A 78 15.46 9.86 -0.62
C GLU A 78 14.60 8.62 -0.75
N GLU A 79 13.93 8.21 0.32
CA GLU A 79 13.02 7.07 0.26
C GLU A 79 11.84 7.35 -0.65
N PHE A 80 11.24 8.53 -0.54
CA PHE A 80 10.14 8.92 -1.40
C PHE A 80 10.53 8.84 -2.88
N ILE A 81 11.70 9.36 -3.24
CA ILE A 81 12.21 9.33 -4.61
C ILE A 81 12.44 7.89 -5.07
N ARG A 82 13.03 7.04 -4.23
CA ARG A 82 13.26 5.64 -4.58
C ARG A 82 11.95 4.89 -4.83
N ILE A 83 10.94 5.13 -4.01
CA ILE A 83 9.62 4.51 -4.19
C ILE A 83 9.03 4.96 -5.52
N LYS A 84 9.03 6.27 -5.78
CA LYS A 84 8.50 6.84 -7.01
C LYS A 84 9.21 6.24 -8.25
N GLU A 85 10.52 6.11 -8.18
CA GLU A 85 11.31 5.55 -9.28
C GLU A 85 10.97 4.08 -9.53
N ARG A 86 10.73 3.29 -8.46
CA ARG A 86 10.32 1.89 -8.63
C ARG A 86 8.97 1.77 -9.33
N PHE A 87 8.01 2.62 -8.98
CA PHE A 87 6.72 2.63 -9.67
C PHE A 87 6.89 2.98 -11.14
N THR A 88 7.67 4.01 -11.44
CA THR A 88 7.95 4.43 -12.82
C THR A 88 8.64 3.30 -13.61
N ALA A 89 9.67 2.68 -13.04
CA ALA A 89 10.42 1.61 -13.68
C ALA A 89 9.55 0.38 -13.96
N ASN A 90 8.53 0.15 -13.15
CA ASN A 90 7.60 -0.95 -13.31
C ASN A 90 6.33 -0.56 -14.08
N ARG A 91 6.33 0.63 -14.67
CA ARG A 91 5.23 1.15 -15.51
C ARG A 91 3.89 1.23 -14.78
N VAL A 92 3.93 1.45 -13.48
CA VAL A 92 2.74 1.73 -12.68
C VAL A 92 2.57 3.25 -12.63
N ARG A 93 1.57 3.74 -13.34
CA ARG A 93 1.34 5.18 -13.45
C ARG A 93 0.47 5.70 -12.31
N PRO A 94 0.76 6.91 -11.80
CA PRO A 94 -0.11 7.51 -10.80
C PRO A 94 -1.48 7.86 -11.39
N VAL A 95 -2.47 7.92 -10.50
CA VAL A 95 -3.82 8.37 -10.86
C VAL A 95 -4.13 9.67 -10.11
N THR A 96 -5.10 10.43 -10.63
CA THR A 96 -5.56 11.65 -9.96
C THR A 96 -6.34 11.25 -8.71
N PRO A 97 -5.98 11.76 -7.52
CA PRO A 97 -6.74 11.46 -6.31
C PRO A 97 -8.14 12.07 -6.36
N LYS A 98 -9.12 11.39 -5.78
CA LYS A 98 -10.47 11.93 -5.68
C LYS A 98 -10.51 13.04 -4.63
N ASN A 99 -9.87 12.81 -3.47
CA ASN A 99 -9.74 13.83 -2.44
C ASN A 99 -8.58 14.78 -2.81
N PRO A 100 -8.85 16.07 -3.07
CA PRO A 100 -7.82 17.02 -3.52
C PRO A 100 -6.68 17.20 -2.52
N TYR A 101 -6.90 16.87 -1.24
CA TYR A 101 -5.87 16.92 -0.22
C TYR A 101 -4.60 16.17 -0.64
N TRP A 102 -4.77 15.02 -1.27
CA TRP A 102 -3.64 14.17 -1.66
C TRP A 102 -2.95 14.61 -2.94
N LYS A 103 -3.51 15.60 -3.63
CA LYS A 103 -2.91 16.13 -4.86
C LYS A 103 -1.52 16.70 -4.64
N ASN A 104 -1.34 17.44 -3.53
CA ASN A 104 -0.07 18.08 -3.18
C ASN A 104 0.68 17.38 -2.05
N ASN A 105 0.09 16.37 -1.44
CA ASN A 105 0.64 15.72 -0.25
C ASN A 105 1.04 14.27 -0.49
N GLY A 106 1.05 13.82 -1.73
CA GLY A 106 1.45 12.46 -2.06
C GLY A 106 1.25 12.13 -3.51
N ILE A 107 1.48 10.86 -3.83
CA ILE A 107 1.23 10.29 -5.15
C ILE A 107 0.31 9.10 -4.96
N THR A 108 -0.74 9.01 -5.77
CA THR A 108 -1.76 7.96 -5.67
C THR A 108 -1.56 6.93 -6.78
N PHE A 109 -1.59 5.65 -6.40
CA PHE A 109 -1.52 4.53 -7.33
C PHE A 109 -2.67 3.57 -7.06
N VAL A 110 -2.98 2.72 -8.04
CA VAL A 110 -4.00 1.68 -7.92
C VAL A 110 -3.32 0.32 -7.83
N ASP A 111 -3.69 -0.48 -6.83
CA ASP A 111 -3.13 -1.82 -6.68
C ASP A 111 -3.83 -2.84 -7.58
N PRO A 112 -3.33 -4.10 -7.65
CA PRO A 112 -3.90 -5.10 -8.55
C PRO A 112 -5.38 -5.44 -8.32
N ASP A 113 -5.92 -5.17 -7.13
CA ASP A 113 -7.33 -5.42 -6.81
C ASP A 113 -8.20 -4.18 -7.01
N GLY A 114 -7.64 -3.06 -7.47
CA GLY A 114 -8.37 -1.83 -7.70
C GLY A 114 -8.41 -0.89 -6.50
N PHE A 115 -7.76 -1.24 -5.40
CA PHE A 115 -7.67 -0.35 -4.23
C PHE A 115 -6.58 0.67 -4.42
N ARG A 116 -6.76 1.85 -3.83
CA ARG A 116 -5.81 2.94 -3.98
C ARG A 116 -4.84 3.00 -2.81
N ILE A 117 -3.59 3.32 -3.12
CA ILE A 117 -2.59 3.63 -2.13
C ILE A 117 -2.05 5.02 -2.39
N VAL A 118 -1.56 5.67 -1.34
CA VAL A 118 -0.90 6.97 -1.42
C VAL A 118 0.47 6.84 -0.78
N ILE A 119 1.49 7.32 -1.49
CA ILE A 119 2.83 7.50 -0.91
C ILE A 119 2.91 8.97 -0.56
N SER A 120 3.04 9.27 0.74
CA SER A 120 2.92 10.64 1.22
C SER A 120 4.26 11.24 1.60
N VAL A 121 4.34 12.56 1.42
CA VAL A 121 5.49 13.37 1.82
C VAL A 121 5.22 14.17 3.09
N LEU A 122 4.08 13.96 3.76
CA LEU A 122 3.69 14.79 4.91
C LEU A 122 4.72 14.76 6.04
N ARG A 123 5.38 13.63 6.25
CA ARG A 123 6.38 13.49 7.31
C ARG A 123 7.68 14.23 7.02
N ILE A 124 7.89 14.67 5.78
CA ILE A 124 9.11 15.38 5.38
C ILE A 124 8.88 16.85 5.09
N VAL A 125 7.65 17.34 5.31
CA VAL A 125 7.36 18.78 5.21
C VAL A 125 7.42 19.43 6.58
N PRO A 126 7.68 20.77 6.67
CA PRO A 126 7.74 21.48 7.94
C PRO A 126 6.44 21.38 8.75
N LYS A 127 6.56 21.31 10.08
CA LYS A 127 5.40 21.17 10.97
C LYS A 127 4.34 22.26 10.79
N ASN A 128 4.77 23.49 10.49
CA ASN A 128 3.83 24.58 10.28
C ASN A 128 2.92 24.36 9.07
N LEU A 129 3.32 23.54 8.12
CA LEU A 129 2.49 23.18 6.98
C LEU A 129 1.55 22.04 7.30
N LEU A 130 1.89 21.17 8.26
CA LEU A 130 1.06 20.04 8.66
C LEU A 130 -0.23 20.48 9.36
N ASN A 131 -0.26 21.69 9.91
CA ASN A 131 -1.43 22.22 10.61
C ASN A 131 -2.48 22.82 9.67
N LYS A 132 -2.20 22.91 8.39
CA LYS A 132 -3.15 23.43 7.41
C LYS A 132 -4.13 22.36 7.03
N LYS A 133 -5.42 22.67 7.10
CA LYS A 133 -6.47 21.76 6.67
C LYS A 133 -6.49 21.66 5.14
N PRO A 134 -6.86 20.47 4.63
CA PRO A 134 -7.05 20.32 3.18
C PRO A 134 -8.24 21.13 2.68
#